data_9a8c0a78797642df662ded51fb37a9b6
#
_entry.id   9a8c0a78797642df662ded51fb37a9b6
#
_cell.length_a   1.000
_cell.length_b   1.000
_cell.length_c   1.000
_cell.angle_alpha   90.00
_cell.angle_beta   90.00
_cell.angle_gamma   90.00
#
_symmetry.space_group_name_H-M   'P 1'
#
loop_
_entity.id
_entity.type
_entity.pdbx_description
1 polymer ?
#
loop_
_entity_poly.entity_id
_entity_poly.type
_entity_poly.pdbx_seq_one_letter_code
_entity_poly.pdbx_strand_id
1 'polypeptide(L)'
;HTQRRRQRQMCIRDSSPLIGAELHDIDLSKDLSEEEKEHIYGALLTYKVIFFRDQDITTEHHLRFGKYFGELEIHPFVPLGTNRDDHPEVLRITHNENNKPKENAWHSDVTWRLEPSLGSILRMIETPPVGGDTLFANMEAAYDNLPQEIKEKIDDAYAVHDFAIFREALINQGKSKEEIEEFNKRFPKPTHPVVRTHPDTGKKSIYVNVAFTDHIKGFSEEESESMLNYLYKQASIPEFQCRFKWEENSIAFWDNRACQHYAAADYWPATRRVERVTVIGDKPV
;
A
#
# COMPACT_ATOMS: atom_id res chain seq x y z
N HIS A 1 -7.01 -47.14 11.54
CA HIS A 1 -7.77 -45.90 11.79
C HIS A 1 -6.95 -44.73 11.35
N THR A 2 -7.08 -44.36 10.07
CA THR A 2 -6.52 -43.13 9.49
C THR A 2 -7.50 -42.01 9.80
N GLN A 3 -7.23 -41.24 10.85
CA GLN A 3 -7.90 -39.98 11.03
C GLN A 3 -7.50 -39.08 9.85
N ARG A 4 -8.38 -38.94 8.86
CA ARG A 4 -8.33 -37.84 7.92
C ARG A 4 -8.48 -36.56 8.76
N ARG A 5 -7.37 -35.82 8.96
CA ARG A 5 -7.44 -34.41 9.37
C ARG A 5 -8.34 -33.73 8.34
N ARG A 6 -9.55 -33.32 8.73
CA ARG A 6 -10.35 -32.40 7.92
C ARG A 6 -9.48 -31.14 7.79
N GLN A 7 -8.95 -30.91 6.60
CA GLN A 7 -8.37 -29.61 6.24
C GLN A 7 -9.43 -28.57 6.58
N ARG A 8 -9.11 -27.65 7.49
CA ARG A 8 -9.94 -26.48 7.71
C ARG A 8 -9.83 -25.64 6.44
N GLN A 9 -10.89 -25.60 5.69
CA GLN A 9 -10.98 -24.75 4.52
C GLN A 9 -11.01 -23.32 5.02
N MET A 10 -10.07 -22.48 4.52
CA MET A 10 -9.99 -21.05 4.82
C MET A 10 -11.36 -20.42 4.56
N CYS A 11 -11.91 -19.73 5.57
CA CYS A 11 -13.16 -19.02 5.41
C CYS A 11 -12.86 -17.57 5.00
N ILE A 12 -13.47 -17.12 3.90
CA ILE A 12 -13.33 -15.75 3.38
C ILE A 12 -14.66 -15.03 3.59
N ARG A 13 -14.60 -13.83 4.17
CA ARG A 13 -15.73 -12.93 4.33
C ARG A 13 -15.44 -11.62 3.62
N ASP A 14 -16.20 -11.32 2.58
CA ASP A 14 -16.08 -10.10 1.80
C ASP A 14 -16.35 -8.86 2.67
N SER A 15 -15.52 -7.83 2.56
CA SER A 15 -15.72 -6.54 3.23
C SER A 15 -16.61 -5.61 2.41
N SER A 16 -16.48 -5.66 1.07
CA SER A 16 -17.36 -4.96 0.12
C SER A 16 -17.41 -5.74 -1.20
N PRO A 17 -18.36 -5.45 -2.11
CA PRO A 17 -18.52 -6.21 -3.36
C PRO A 17 -17.31 -6.20 -4.29
N LEU A 18 -16.49 -5.13 -4.25
CA LEU A 18 -15.40 -4.94 -5.20
C LEU A 18 -14.00 -4.99 -4.59
N ILE A 19 -13.89 -4.91 -3.24
CA ILE A 19 -12.60 -4.81 -2.58
C ILE A 19 -12.69 -5.24 -1.12
N GLY A 20 -11.63 -5.92 -0.65
CA GLY A 20 -11.44 -6.28 0.74
C GLY A 20 -12.14 -7.57 1.15
N ALA A 21 -11.39 -8.42 1.86
CA ALA A 21 -11.93 -9.61 2.49
C ALA A 21 -11.21 -9.93 3.80
N GLU A 22 -11.93 -10.39 4.81
CA GLU A 22 -11.36 -10.97 6.02
C GLU A 22 -11.12 -12.48 5.82
N LEU A 23 -9.91 -12.93 6.09
CA LEU A 23 -9.51 -14.33 6.04
C LEU A 23 -9.50 -14.89 7.47
N HIS A 24 -10.26 -15.97 7.67
CA HIS A 24 -10.41 -16.63 8.96
C HIS A 24 -9.72 -18.01 8.96
N ASP A 25 -9.54 -18.57 10.15
CA ASP A 25 -8.91 -19.88 10.37
C ASP A 25 -7.44 -19.97 9.94
N ILE A 26 -6.75 -18.85 9.88
CA ILE A 26 -5.31 -18.73 9.64
C ILE A 26 -4.61 -18.22 10.90
N ASP A 27 -3.48 -18.86 11.23
CA ASP A 27 -2.61 -18.49 12.34
C ASP A 27 -1.22 -18.16 11.80
N LEU A 28 -0.94 -16.85 11.66
CA LEU A 28 0.33 -16.35 11.12
C LEU A 28 1.52 -16.49 12.08
N SER A 29 1.30 -16.97 13.32
CA SER A 29 2.37 -17.35 14.23
C SER A 29 3.04 -18.67 13.81
N LYS A 30 2.39 -19.46 12.94
CA LYS A 30 2.87 -20.74 12.42
C LYS A 30 3.46 -20.61 11.02
N ASP A 31 4.22 -21.61 10.63
CA ASP A 31 4.62 -21.74 9.22
C ASP A 31 3.41 -22.14 8.39
N LEU A 32 3.24 -21.44 7.27
CA LEU A 32 2.18 -21.72 6.32
C LEU A 32 2.61 -22.80 5.32
N SER A 33 1.68 -23.71 5.01
CA SER A 33 1.84 -24.63 3.90
C SER A 33 1.84 -23.90 2.55
N GLU A 34 2.36 -24.52 1.50
CA GLU A 34 2.31 -23.94 0.15
C GLU A 34 0.87 -23.67 -0.31
N GLU A 35 -0.08 -24.58 0.01
CA GLU A 35 -1.50 -24.39 -0.29
C GLU A 35 -2.08 -23.14 0.41
N GLU A 36 -1.74 -22.91 1.69
CA GLU A 36 -2.18 -21.70 2.41
C GLU A 36 -1.59 -20.43 1.79
N LYS A 37 -0.30 -20.44 1.41
CA LYS A 37 0.34 -19.32 0.73
C LYS A 37 -0.32 -19.00 -0.61
N GLU A 38 -0.59 -20.02 -1.43
CA GLU A 38 -1.28 -19.89 -2.70
C GLU A 38 -2.70 -19.33 -2.53
N HIS A 39 -3.46 -19.82 -1.55
CA HIS A 39 -4.80 -19.32 -1.23
C HIS A 39 -4.78 -17.86 -0.77
N ILE A 40 -3.83 -17.48 0.10
CA ILE A 40 -3.66 -16.10 0.57
C ILE A 40 -3.32 -15.19 -0.62
N TYR A 41 -2.39 -15.61 -1.48
CA TYR A 41 -2.02 -14.81 -2.65
C TYR A 41 -3.17 -14.70 -3.65
N GLY A 42 -3.88 -15.79 -3.92
CA GLY A 42 -5.09 -15.78 -4.76
C GLY A 42 -6.20 -14.86 -4.21
N ALA A 43 -6.38 -14.84 -2.89
CA ALA A 43 -7.29 -13.91 -2.23
C ALA A 43 -6.83 -12.45 -2.39
N LEU A 44 -5.53 -12.18 -2.23
CA LEU A 44 -4.96 -10.84 -2.45
C LEU A 44 -5.22 -10.35 -3.87
N LEU A 45 -4.96 -11.18 -4.88
CA LEU A 45 -5.22 -10.86 -6.30
C LEU A 45 -6.72 -10.62 -6.60
N THR A 46 -7.59 -11.32 -5.89
CA THR A 46 -9.04 -11.20 -6.07
C THR A 46 -9.59 -9.95 -5.38
N TYR A 47 -9.25 -9.77 -4.12
CA TYR A 47 -9.85 -8.76 -3.25
C TYR A 47 -9.03 -7.48 -3.11
N LYS A 48 -7.81 -7.41 -3.62
CA LYS A 48 -6.86 -6.27 -3.59
C LYS A 48 -6.33 -5.92 -2.20
N VAL A 49 -7.08 -6.17 -1.16
CA VAL A 49 -6.67 -6.12 0.24
C VAL A 49 -7.33 -7.23 1.02
N ILE A 50 -6.56 -7.88 1.88
CA ILE A 50 -7.03 -8.95 2.76
C ILE A 50 -6.67 -8.62 4.19
N PHE A 51 -7.53 -9.05 5.11
CA PHE A 51 -7.42 -8.74 6.52
C PHE A 51 -7.39 -10.02 7.36
N PHE A 52 -6.63 -9.96 8.45
CA PHE A 52 -6.54 -11.00 9.44
C PHE A 52 -6.80 -10.39 10.80
N ARG A 53 -7.66 -11.01 11.59
CA ARG A 53 -7.96 -10.63 12.98
C ARG A 53 -7.22 -11.53 13.96
N ASP A 54 -7.07 -11.04 15.18
CA ASP A 54 -6.56 -11.82 16.33
C ASP A 54 -5.18 -12.48 16.08
N GLN A 55 -4.29 -11.79 15.36
CA GLN A 55 -2.97 -12.28 15.03
C GLN A 55 -1.93 -11.83 16.08
N ASP A 56 -1.87 -12.55 17.19
CA ASP A 56 -0.82 -12.33 18.20
C ASP A 56 0.50 -12.94 17.73
N ILE A 57 1.23 -12.17 16.92
CA ILE A 57 2.48 -12.58 16.28
C ILE A 57 3.66 -11.76 16.78
N THR A 58 4.87 -12.31 16.65
CA THR A 58 6.12 -11.56 16.86
C THR A 58 6.55 -10.80 15.59
N THR A 59 7.56 -9.96 15.70
CA THR A 59 8.17 -9.29 14.54
C THR A 59 8.77 -10.30 13.56
N GLU A 60 9.37 -11.39 14.06
CA GLU A 60 9.92 -12.47 13.23
C GLU A 60 8.83 -13.19 12.43
N HIS A 61 7.66 -13.43 13.04
CA HIS A 61 6.50 -13.98 12.33
C HIS A 61 6.01 -13.03 11.23
N HIS A 62 5.96 -11.72 11.51
CA HIS A 62 5.57 -10.70 10.53
C HIS A 62 6.54 -10.66 9.34
N LEU A 63 7.85 -10.66 9.60
CA LEU A 63 8.89 -10.74 8.57
C LEU A 63 8.80 -12.04 7.75
N ARG A 64 8.62 -13.18 8.43
CA ARG A 64 8.45 -14.48 7.76
C ARG A 64 7.25 -14.46 6.83
N PHE A 65 6.12 -13.94 7.29
CA PHE A 65 4.91 -13.82 6.46
C PHE A 65 5.17 -12.98 5.21
N GLY A 66 5.81 -11.83 5.33
CA GLY A 66 6.17 -11.01 4.17
C GLY A 66 7.11 -11.73 3.20
N LYS A 67 8.12 -12.45 3.71
CA LYS A 67 9.10 -13.20 2.90
C LYS A 67 8.50 -14.34 2.07
N TYR A 68 7.30 -14.81 2.36
CA TYR A 68 6.61 -15.78 1.50
C TYR A 68 6.24 -15.20 0.12
N PHE A 69 6.14 -13.87 0.00
CA PHE A 69 5.68 -13.18 -1.21
C PHE A 69 6.81 -12.45 -1.95
N GLY A 70 7.99 -12.36 -1.38
CA GLY A 70 9.17 -11.76 -2.02
C GLY A 70 10.17 -11.18 -1.04
N GLU A 71 11.16 -10.47 -1.59
CA GLU A 71 12.15 -9.74 -0.80
C GLU A 71 11.50 -8.55 -0.10
N LEU A 72 11.99 -8.23 1.10
CA LEU A 72 11.46 -7.14 1.90
C LEU A 72 12.28 -5.87 1.71
N GLU A 73 11.58 -4.74 1.63
CA GLU A 73 12.18 -3.43 1.49
C GLU A 73 12.74 -2.90 2.81
N ILE A 74 13.91 -2.26 2.74
CA ILE A 74 14.39 -1.33 3.77
C ILE A 74 14.08 0.08 3.29
N HIS A 75 13.17 0.77 3.97
CA HIS A 75 12.70 2.09 3.54
C HIS A 75 13.79 3.16 3.72
N PRO A 76 14.22 3.87 2.65
CA PRO A 76 15.42 4.70 2.68
C PRO A 76 15.26 6.05 3.39
N PHE A 77 14.02 6.52 3.60
CA PHE A 77 13.72 7.85 4.18
C PHE A 77 13.19 7.78 5.61
N VAL A 78 13.24 6.62 6.22
CA VAL A 78 12.83 6.49 7.62
C VAL A 78 13.94 7.03 8.51
N PRO A 79 13.64 7.94 9.46
CA PRO A 79 14.61 8.45 10.40
C PRO A 79 15.30 7.31 11.18
N LEU A 80 16.63 7.39 11.34
CA LEU A 80 17.38 6.48 12.19
C LEU A 80 16.73 6.46 13.59
N GLY A 81 16.43 5.26 14.09
CA GLY A 81 15.78 5.06 15.39
C GLY A 81 14.26 4.82 15.33
N THR A 82 13.62 4.94 14.17
CA THR A 82 12.22 4.52 13.98
C THR A 82 12.11 3.07 13.53
N ASN A 83 13.13 2.55 12.84
CA ASN A 83 13.26 1.11 12.60
C ASN A 83 13.92 0.44 13.80
N ARG A 84 13.65 -0.84 14.00
CA ARG A 84 14.44 -1.65 14.92
C ARG A 84 15.82 -1.87 14.31
N ASP A 85 16.87 -1.63 15.07
CA ASP A 85 18.26 -1.88 14.63
C ASP A 85 18.48 -3.37 14.27
N ASP A 86 17.69 -4.27 14.88
CA ASP A 86 17.71 -5.71 14.66
C ASP A 86 16.84 -6.16 13.44
N HIS A 87 15.89 -5.34 12.99
CA HIS A 87 14.96 -5.65 11.89
C HIS A 87 14.73 -4.41 11.00
N PRO A 88 15.69 -4.06 10.13
CA PRO A 88 15.62 -2.84 9.32
C PRO A 88 14.49 -2.84 8.29
N GLU A 89 13.94 -4.02 7.95
CA GLU A 89 12.80 -4.16 7.03
C GLU A 89 11.47 -3.77 7.69
N VAL A 90 11.42 -3.64 9.03
CA VAL A 90 10.20 -3.28 9.75
C VAL A 90 10.12 -1.79 9.95
N LEU A 91 9.24 -1.15 9.23
CA LEU A 91 8.90 0.26 9.42
C LEU A 91 7.92 0.41 10.57
N ARG A 92 8.34 1.12 11.63
CA ARG A 92 7.47 1.51 12.74
C ARG A 92 6.91 2.90 12.51
N ILE A 93 5.59 3.03 12.56
CA ILE A 93 4.89 4.32 12.46
C ILE A 93 4.13 4.52 13.77
N THR A 94 4.48 5.58 14.49
CA THR A 94 3.80 5.95 15.74
C THR A 94 3.36 7.40 15.66
N HIS A 95 2.06 7.61 15.81
CA HIS A 95 1.50 8.94 15.98
C HIS A 95 0.96 9.09 17.40
N ASN A 96 1.06 10.28 17.95
CA ASN A 96 0.59 10.63 19.30
C ASN A 96 0.50 12.17 19.41
N GLU A 97 0.33 12.69 20.61
CA GLU A 97 0.26 14.14 20.86
C GLU A 97 1.47 14.93 20.31
N ASN A 98 2.66 14.31 20.28
CA ASN A 98 3.92 14.94 19.85
C ASN A 98 4.24 14.71 18.35
N ASN A 99 3.56 13.77 17.69
CA ASN A 99 3.77 13.42 16.29
C ASN A 99 2.43 13.24 15.58
N LYS A 100 1.94 14.31 14.96
CA LYS A 100 0.66 14.32 14.26
C LYS A 100 0.74 13.52 12.96
N PRO A 101 -0.30 12.68 12.63
CA PRO A 101 -0.36 11.97 11.35
C PRO A 101 -0.44 12.92 10.15
N LYS A 102 0.19 12.54 9.03
CA LYS A 102 0.27 13.32 7.79
C LYS A 102 -0.04 12.49 6.54
N GLU A 103 -0.30 11.18 6.70
CA GLU A 103 -0.46 10.21 5.61
C GLU A 103 -1.91 10.14 5.08
N ASN A 104 -2.73 11.15 5.38
CA ASN A 104 -4.13 11.23 4.99
C ASN A 104 -4.31 11.73 3.55
N ALA A 105 -3.73 11.02 2.60
CA ALA A 105 -3.89 11.22 1.17
C ALA A 105 -4.02 9.86 0.47
N TRP A 106 -4.80 9.79 -0.61
CA TRP A 106 -4.91 8.58 -1.43
C TRP A 106 -3.59 8.32 -2.16
N HIS A 107 -3.00 7.14 -1.95
CA HIS A 107 -1.75 6.76 -2.60
C HIS A 107 -1.57 5.25 -2.70
N SER A 108 -0.72 4.84 -3.65
CA SER A 108 -0.02 3.57 -3.63
C SER A 108 1.39 3.82 -3.12
N ASP A 109 1.93 2.89 -2.32
CA ASP A 109 3.24 3.03 -1.68
C ASP A 109 4.37 3.13 -2.70
N VAL A 110 5.32 4.03 -2.42
CA VAL A 110 6.64 4.15 -3.06
C VAL A 110 6.65 4.18 -4.59
N THR A 111 5.61 4.72 -5.24
CA THR A 111 5.56 4.81 -6.71
C THR A 111 6.62 5.74 -7.30
N TRP A 112 7.35 6.49 -6.48
CA TRP A 112 8.55 7.23 -6.83
C TRP A 112 9.80 6.35 -7.08
N ARG A 113 9.71 5.01 -6.88
CA ARG A 113 10.78 4.06 -7.20
C ARG A 113 10.60 3.50 -8.61
N LEU A 114 11.71 3.08 -9.23
CA LEU A 114 11.66 2.41 -10.53
C LEU A 114 10.92 1.07 -10.46
N GLU A 115 11.10 0.35 -9.34
CA GLU A 115 10.40 -0.89 -8.98
C GLU A 115 9.65 -0.64 -7.66
N PRO A 116 8.39 -0.17 -7.73
CA PRO A 116 7.56 0.03 -6.56
C PRO A 116 7.18 -1.29 -5.88
N SER A 117 6.64 -1.21 -4.67
CA SER A 117 6.27 -2.41 -3.93
C SER A 117 5.18 -3.24 -4.60
N LEU A 118 5.29 -4.57 -4.48
CA LEU A 118 4.19 -5.50 -4.76
C LEU A 118 3.03 -5.24 -3.80
N GLY A 119 3.33 -5.16 -2.52
CA GLY A 119 2.33 -4.95 -1.49
C GLY A 119 2.96 -4.62 -0.15
N SER A 120 2.12 -4.19 0.77
CA SER A 120 2.52 -3.88 2.14
C SER A 120 1.66 -4.66 3.13
N ILE A 121 2.29 -5.13 4.20
CA ILE A 121 1.66 -5.89 5.29
C ILE A 121 1.80 -5.04 6.55
N LEU A 122 0.68 -4.53 7.03
CA LEU A 122 0.63 -3.63 8.18
C LEU A 122 -0.05 -4.33 9.35
N ARG A 123 0.66 -4.38 10.48
CA ARG A 123 0.17 -4.91 11.74
C ARG A 123 -0.17 -3.76 12.69
N MET A 124 -1.33 -3.80 13.29
CA MET A 124 -1.73 -2.87 14.35
C MET A 124 -1.18 -3.35 15.70
N ILE A 125 -0.44 -2.46 16.37
CA ILE A 125 0.16 -2.69 17.69
C ILE A 125 -0.66 -2.01 18.78
N GLU A 126 -1.10 -0.77 18.52
CA GLU A 126 -1.88 0.02 19.47
C GLU A 126 -2.89 0.87 18.69
N THR A 127 -4.16 0.69 19.02
CA THR A 127 -5.27 1.42 18.39
C THR A 127 -5.68 2.63 19.21
N PRO A 128 -6.05 3.76 18.58
CA PRO A 128 -6.74 4.82 19.28
C PRO A 128 -8.13 4.34 19.72
N PRO A 129 -8.74 4.94 20.78
CA PRO A 129 -10.09 4.57 21.22
C PRO A 129 -11.16 4.75 20.15
N VAL A 130 -10.99 5.72 19.26
CA VAL A 130 -11.90 6.05 18.14
C VAL A 130 -11.07 6.56 16.97
N GLY A 131 -11.50 6.24 15.75
CA GLY A 131 -10.86 6.69 14.52
C GLY A 131 -9.61 5.88 14.15
N GLY A 132 -8.78 6.42 13.24
CA GLY A 132 -7.56 5.79 12.78
C GLY A 132 -7.77 4.64 11.80
N ASP A 133 -8.96 4.54 11.19
CA ASP A 133 -9.26 3.55 10.16
C ASP A 133 -8.39 3.74 8.92
N THR A 134 -8.30 2.71 8.10
CA THR A 134 -7.71 2.82 6.76
C THR A 134 -8.76 2.51 5.71
N LEU A 135 -8.85 3.36 4.69
CA LEU A 135 -9.68 3.15 3.52
C LEU A 135 -8.80 2.60 2.40
N PHE A 136 -9.34 1.67 1.63
CA PHE A 136 -8.69 1.08 0.46
C PHE A 136 -9.60 1.24 -0.76
N ALA A 137 -9.01 1.55 -1.92
CA ALA A 137 -9.74 1.77 -3.17
C ALA A 137 -9.24 0.83 -4.26
N ASN A 138 -10.16 0.14 -4.94
CA ASN A 138 -9.88 -0.73 -6.07
C ASN A 138 -9.68 0.09 -7.34
N MET A 139 -8.43 0.25 -7.76
CA MET A 139 -8.08 1.06 -8.92
C MET A 139 -8.30 0.33 -10.26
N GLU A 140 -8.49 -1.00 -10.25
CA GLU A 140 -8.97 -1.76 -11.43
C GLU A 140 -10.45 -1.43 -11.69
N ALA A 141 -11.32 -1.51 -10.67
CA ALA A 141 -12.72 -1.13 -10.79
C ALA A 141 -12.89 0.35 -11.17
N ALA A 142 -12.03 1.22 -10.62
CA ALA A 142 -11.98 2.63 -10.98
C ALA A 142 -11.66 2.81 -12.47
N TYR A 143 -10.66 2.09 -13.00
CA TYR A 143 -10.33 2.11 -14.43
C TYR A 143 -11.47 1.56 -15.29
N ASP A 144 -12.05 0.43 -14.92
CA ASP A 144 -13.14 -0.20 -15.69
C ASP A 144 -14.35 0.72 -15.88
N ASN A 145 -14.63 1.57 -14.89
CA ASN A 145 -15.74 2.53 -14.91
C ASN A 145 -15.42 3.88 -15.57
N LEU A 146 -14.17 4.11 -16.03
CA LEU A 146 -13.87 5.34 -16.76
C LEU A 146 -14.63 5.40 -18.11
N PRO A 147 -15.05 6.61 -18.54
CA PRO A 147 -15.54 6.83 -19.89
C PRO A 147 -14.50 6.41 -20.94
N GLN A 148 -14.96 5.87 -22.07
CA GLN A 148 -14.07 5.37 -23.13
C GLN A 148 -13.14 6.48 -23.66
N GLU A 149 -13.63 7.70 -23.79
CA GLU A 149 -12.84 8.87 -24.21
C GLU A 149 -11.69 9.22 -23.27
N ILE A 150 -11.82 8.91 -21.96
CA ILE A 150 -10.75 9.09 -20.98
C ILE A 150 -9.73 7.97 -21.14
N LYS A 151 -10.19 6.69 -21.25
CA LYS A 151 -9.31 5.53 -21.45
C LYS A 151 -8.40 5.74 -22.68
N GLU A 152 -8.97 6.19 -23.81
CA GLU A 152 -8.24 6.46 -25.05
C GLU A 152 -7.13 7.50 -24.90
N LYS A 153 -7.30 8.46 -23.97
CA LYS A 153 -6.29 9.48 -23.70
C LYS A 153 -5.16 9.01 -22.80
N ILE A 154 -5.42 8.04 -21.92
CA ILE A 154 -4.49 7.67 -20.85
C ILE A 154 -3.87 6.29 -20.99
N ASP A 155 -4.44 5.40 -21.83
CA ASP A 155 -4.02 4.00 -21.94
C ASP A 155 -2.54 3.82 -22.31
N ASP A 156 -2.04 4.69 -23.19
CA ASP A 156 -0.63 4.70 -23.62
C ASP A 156 0.17 5.87 -23.00
N ALA A 157 -0.45 6.59 -22.05
CA ALA A 157 0.20 7.74 -21.42
C ALA A 157 1.12 7.30 -20.27
N TYR A 158 2.16 8.09 -20.05
CA TYR A 158 3.12 7.88 -18.96
C TYR A 158 3.17 9.12 -18.08
N ALA A 159 3.31 8.90 -16.78
CA ALA A 159 3.46 9.95 -15.78
C ALA A 159 4.82 9.88 -15.09
N VAL A 160 5.36 11.03 -14.76
CA VAL A 160 6.56 11.18 -13.94
C VAL A 160 6.17 11.10 -12.48
N HIS A 161 6.90 10.32 -11.69
CA HIS A 161 6.72 10.22 -10.24
C HIS A 161 7.93 10.80 -9.51
N ASP A 162 7.70 11.33 -8.31
CA ASP A 162 8.74 12.00 -7.53
C ASP A 162 8.56 11.71 -6.02
N PHE A 163 9.65 11.67 -5.29
CA PHE A 163 9.65 11.62 -3.82
C PHE A 163 9.58 13.02 -3.17
N ALA A 164 8.96 13.98 -3.81
CA ALA A 164 8.93 15.39 -3.39
C ALA A 164 8.55 15.57 -1.91
N ILE A 165 7.56 14.82 -1.41
CA ILE A 165 7.12 14.86 0.00
C ILE A 165 8.28 14.52 0.95
N PHE A 166 9.06 13.48 0.63
CA PHE A 166 10.21 13.07 1.47
C PHE A 166 11.36 14.06 1.31
N ARG A 167 11.58 14.61 0.10
CA ARG A 167 12.59 15.64 -0.13
C ARG A 167 12.31 16.88 0.73
N GLU A 168 11.08 17.34 0.77
CA GLU A 168 10.66 18.45 1.61
C GLU A 168 10.87 18.14 3.11
N ALA A 169 10.51 16.94 3.53
CA ALA A 169 10.74 16.49 4.91
C ALA A 169 12.23 16.48 5.28
N LEU A 170 13.11 16.02 4.38
CA LEU A 170 14.57 16.04 4.58
C LEU A 170 15.12 17.46 4.68
N ILE A 171 14.64 18.37 3.83
CA ILE A 171 15.00 19.80 3.90
C ILE A 171 14.58 20.40 5.24
N ASN A 172 13.36 20.13 5.69
CA ASN A 172 12.83 20.61 6.97
C ASN A 172 13.56 20.02 8.18
N GLN A 173 14.21 18.86 8.03
CA GLN A 173 15.13 18.26 9.02
C GLN A 173 16.55 18.86 8.99
N GLY A 174 16.81 19.83 8.12
CA GLY A 174 18.10 20.51 8.03
C GLY A 174 19.17 19.80 7.21
N LYS A 175 18.76 18.86 6.32
CA LYS A 175 19.69 18.22 5.40
C LYS A 175 20.30 19.22 4.44
N SER A 176 21.62 19.10 4.17
CA SER A 176 22.33 19.99 3.25
C SER A 176 21.89 19.81 1.81
N LYS A 177 22.21 20.79 0.95
CA LYS A 177 21.93 20.70 -0.48
C LYS A 177 22.66 19.54 -1.13
N GLU A 178 23.87 19.24 -0.70
CA GLU A 178 24.70 18.14 -1.16
C GLU A 178 24.06 16.79 -0.82
N GLU A 179 23.57 16.62 0.42
CA GLU A 179 22.83 15.43 0.84
C GLU A 179 21.54 15.23 0.03
N ILE A 180 20.77 16.30 -0.21
CA ILE A 180 19.56 16.25 -1.04
C ILE A 180 19.92 15.85 -2.49
N GLU A 181 20.99 16.37 -3.06
CA GLU A 181 21.44 16.03 -4.40
C GLU A 181 21.86 14.54 -4.51
N GLU A 182 22.47 13.98 -3.47
CA GLU A 182 22.76 12.55 -3.41
C GLU A 182 21.49 11.71 -3.42
N PHE A 183 20.44 12.11 -2.68
CA PHE A 183 19.13 11.45 -2.74
C PHE A 183 18.51 11.57 -4.14
N ASN A 184 18.57 12.72 -4.78
CA ASN A 184 18.07 12.91 -6.15
C ASN A 184 18.78 11.99 -7.17
N LYS A 185 20.11 11.78 -7.02
CA LYS A 185 20.87 10.86 -7.84
C LYS A 185 20.54 9.40 -7.59
N ARG A 186 20.35 9.05 -6.32
CA ARG A 186 19.98 7.69 -5.90
C ARG A 186 18.56 7.30 -6.30
N PHE A 187 17.66 8.28 -6.30
CA PHE A 187 16.24 8.09 -6.62
C PHE A 187 15.82 9.10 -7.71
N PRO A 188 16.28 8.88 -8.96
CA PRO A 188 15.84 9.71 -10.08
C PRO A 188 14.34 9.52 -10.29
N LYS A 189 13.65 10.57 -10.73
CA LYS A 189 12.22 10.53 -11.02
C LYS A 189 11.90 9.44 -12.03
N PRO A 190 11.20 8.36 -11.67
CA PRO A 190 10.80 7.34 -12.63
C PRO A 190 9.66 7.82 -13.49
N THR A 191 9.50 7.16 -14.63
CA THR A 191 8.33 7.31 -15.49
C THR A 191 7.58 5.98 -15.49
N HIS A 192 6.29 6.02 -15.08
CA HIS A 192 5.41 4.86 -15.05
C HIS A 192 4.20 5.07 -15.96
N PRO A 193 3.54 4.01 -16.45
CA PRO A 193 2.28 4.15 -17.17
C PRO A 193 1.22 4.80 -16.26
N VAL A 194 0.36 5.64 -16.83
CA VAL A 194 -0.82 6.17 -16.13
C VAL A 194 -1.79 5.03 -15.80
N VAL A 195 -1.87 4.07 -16.71
CA VAL A 195 -2.65 2.84 -16.59
C VAL A 195 -1.70 1.65 -16.56
N ARG A 196 -1.54 1.05 -15.37
CA ARG A 196 -0.69 -0.12 -15.19
C ARG A 196 -1.43 -1.40 -15.54
N THR A 197 -0.78 -2.31 -16.26
CA THR A 197 -1.24 -3.70 -16.39
C THR A 197 -0.70 -4.52 -15.23
N HIS A 198 -1.60 -5.21 -14.52
CA HIS A 198 -1.23 -6.06 -13.40
C HIS A 198 -0.51 -7.34 -13.90
N PRO A 199 0.71 -7.65 -13.41
CA PRO A 199 1.54 -8.73 -13.99
C PRO A 199 0.91 -10.12 -13.85
N ASP A 200 0.16 -10.38 -12.77
CA ASP A 200 -0.42 -11.72 -12.52
C ASP A 200 -1.84 -11.87 -13.09
N THR A 201 -2.62 -10.80 -13.14
CA THR A 201 -4.03 -10.87 -13.56
C THR A 201 -4.30 -10.34 -14.95
N GLY A 202 -3.37 -9.55 -15.52
CA GLY A 202 -3.54 -8.86 -16.79
C GLY A 202 -4.56 -7.71 -16.77
N LYS A 203 -5.13 -7.39 -15.61
CA LYS A 203 -6.11 -6.31 -15.48
C LYS A 203 -5.42 -4.94 -15.47
N LYS A 204 -6.11 -3.93 -15.99
CA LYS A 204 -5.65 -2.55 -15.99
C LYS A 204 -6.11 -1.81 -14.73
N SER A 205 -5.27 -0.94 -14.19
CA SER A 205 -5.56 -0.11 -13.02
C SER A 205 -5.05 1.31 -13.23
N ILE A 206 -5.74 2.31 -12.68
CA ILE A 206 -5.22 3.68 -12.59
C ILE A 206 -4.05 3.68 -11.62
N TYR A 207 -2.85 4.07 -12.10
CA TYR A 207 -1.63 3.96 -11.30
C TYR A 207 -1.07 5.29 -10.83
N VAL A 208 -1.65 6.41 -11.21
CA VAL A 208 -1.30 7.74 -10.71
C VAL A 208 -1.95 8.01 -9.35
N ASN A 209 -1.25 8.73 -8.47
CA ASN A 209 -1.74 9.08 -7.13
C ASN A 209 -1.28 10.49 -6.72
N VAL A 210 -2.03 11.11 -5.82
CA VAL A 210 -1.80 12.50 -5.41
C VAL A 210 -0.49 12.70 -4.63
N ALA A 211 0.04 11.65 -4.00
CA ALA A 211 1.23 11.77 -3.17
C ALA A 211 2.53 11.82 -3.97
N PHE A 212 2.60 11.11 -5.09
CA PHE A 212 3.88 10.87 -5.78
C PHE A 212 3.87 11.19 -7.26
N THR A 213 2.72 11.45 -7.89
CA THR A 213 2.68 11.79 -9.32
C THR A 213 2.93 13.27 -9.53
N ASP A 214 3.90 13.58 -10.36
CA ASP A 214 4.31 14.96 -10.70
C ASP A 214 3.49 15.48 -11.89
N HIS A 215 3.59 14.86 -13.07
CA HIS A 215 2.85 15.24 -14.27
C HIS A 215 2.74 14.10 -15.29
N ILE A 216 1.82 14.23 -16.26
CA ILE A 216 1.68 13.33 -17.41
C ILE A 216 2.57 13.83 -18.55
N LYS A 217 3.43 12.98 -19.07
CA LYS A 217 4.35 13.32 -20.16
C LYS A 217 3.59 13.60 -21.46
N GLY A 218 3.99 14.65 -22.14
CA GLY A 218 3.42 15.02 -23.44
C GLY A 218 2.12 15.81 -23.36
N PHE A 219 1.54 15.98 -22.16
CA PHE A 219 0.42 16.89 -21.92
C PHE A 219 0.95 18.29 -21.61
N SER A 220 0.18 19.33 -21.89
CA SER A 220 0.43 20.65 -21.33
C SER A 220 0.24 20.61 -19.80
N GLU A 221 0.77 21.62 -19.09
CA GLU A 221 0.62 21.71 -17.63
C GLU A 221 -0.87 21.68 -17.22
N GLU A 222 -1.70 22.48 -17.89
CA GLU A 222 -3.15 22.57 -17.63
C GLU A 222 -3.87 21.24 -17.94
N GLU A 223 -3.56 20.58 -19.06
CA GLU A 223 -4.14 19.28 -19.42
C GLU A 223 -3.73 18.20 -18.44
N SER A 224 -2.44 18.16 -18.05
CA SER A 224 -1.91 17.20 -17.09
C SER A 224 -2.57 17.37 -15.73
N GLU A 225 -2.64 18.62 -15.20
CA GLU A 225 -3.28 18.90 -13.92
C GLU A 225 -4.77 18.54 -13.94
N SER A 226 -5.50 18.91 -14.99
CA SER A 226 -6.91 18.59 -15.14
C SER A 226 -7.16 17.08 -15.17
N MET A 227 -6.37 16.34 -15.96
CA MET A 227 -6.49 14.89 -16.07
C MET A 227 -6.12 14.19 -14.75
N LEU A 228 -5.01 14.56 -14.12
CA LEU A 228 -4.59 14.01 -12.84
C LEU A 228 -5.64 14.24 -11.75
N ASN A 229 -6.18 15.46 -11.65
CA ASN A 229 -7.24 15.79 -10.69
C ASN A 229 -8.52 14.97 -10.92
N TYR A 230 -8.85 14.66 -12.17
CA TYR A 230 -9.96 13.78 -12.51
C TYR A 230 -9.68 12.33 -12.07
N LEU A 231 -8.48 11.82 -12.36
CA LEU A 231 -8.08 10.44 -12.01
C LEU A 231 -7.92 10.24 -10.49
N TYR A 232 -7.40 11.22 -9.76
CA TYR A 232 -7.27 11.15 -8.29
C TYR A 232 -8.63 11.03 -7.59
N LYS A 233 -9.66 11.68 -8.12
CA LYS A 233 -11.02 11.60 -7.57
C LYS A 233 -11.63 10.20 -7.69
N GLN A 234 -11.15 9.36 -8.60
CA GLN A 234 -11.68 8.01 -8.76
C GLN A 234 -11.46 7.15 -7.51
N ALA A 235 -10.34 7.32 -6.81
CA ALA A 235 -10.09 6.63 -5.53
C ALA A 235 -11.09 7.02 -4.43
N SER A 236 -11.74 8.20 -4.55
CA SER A 236 -12.70 8.70 -3.57
C SER A 236 -14.14 8.26 -3.81
N ILE A 237 -14.42 7.48 -4.86
CA ILE A 237 -15.76 6.96 -5.16
C ILE A 237 -16.09 5.82 -4.18
N PRO A 238 -17.18 5.93 -3.40
CA PRO A 238 -17.48 4.97 -2.33
C PRO A 238 -17.66 3.53 -2.80
N GLU A 239 -18.18 3.31 -4.02
CA GLU A 239 -18.42 1.99 -4.60
C GLU A 239 -17.13 1.20 -4.84
N PHE A 240 -16.00 1.88 -4.97
CA PHE A 240 -14.68 1.25 -5.18
C PHE A 240 -13.92 1.05 -3.88
N GLN A 241 -14.51 1.38 -2.73
CA GLN A 241 -13.81 1.42 -1.45
C GLN A 241 -14.27 0.34 -0.48
N CYS A 242 -13.36 -0.02 0.41
CA CYS A 242 -13.71 -0.56 1.72
C CYS A 242 -13.02 0.26 2.81
N ARG A 243 -13.63 0.31 3.99
CA ARG A 243 -13.08 0.97 5.18
C ARG A 243 -12.83 -0.09 6.25
N PHE A 244 -11.57 -0.21 6.67
CA PHE A 244 -11.15 -1.16 7.68
C PHE A 244 -10.97 -0.48 9.03
N LYS A 245 -11.78 -0.92 9.99
CA LYS A 245 -11.64 -0.54 11.39
C LYS A 245 -10.60 -1.44 12.05
N TRP A 246 -9.55 -0.83 12.55
CA TRP A 246 -8.46 -1.55 13.20
C TRP A 246 -8.84 -1.99 14.62
N GLU A 247 -8.32 -3.15 14.98
CA GLU A 247 -8.24 -3.71 16.32
C GLU A 247 -6.80 -4.11 16.57
N GLU A 248 -6.38 -4.20 17.83
CA GLU A 248 -5.03 -4.69 18.15
C GLU A 248 -4.81 -6.08 17.55
N ASN A 249 -3.59 -6.35 17.09
CA ASN A 249 -3.25 -7.59 16.40
C ASN A 249 -4.02 -7.86 15.09
N SER A 250 -4.73 -6.85 14.55
CA SER A 250 -5.20 -6.95 13.16
C SER A 250 -4.05 -6.74 12.18
N ILE A 251 -4.11 -7.44 11.06
CA ILE A 251 -3.16 -7.29 9.96
C ILE A 251 -3.95 -7.00 8.68
N ALA A 252 -3.44 -6.07 7.87
CA ALA A 252 -3.90 -5.84 6.50
C ALA A 252 -2.73 -6.11 5.54
N PHE A 253 -3.00 -6.85 4.46
CA PHE A 253 -2.09 -7.03 3.34
C PHE A 253 -2.78 -6.55 2.07
N TRP A 254 -2.23 -5.51 1.42
CA TRP A 254 -2.80 -4.96 0.19
C TRP A 254 -1.86 -5.08 -0.99
N ASP A 255 -2.45 -5.30 -2.17
CA ASP A 255 -1.76 -5.31 -3.45
C ASP A 255 -1.57 -3.87 -3.93
N ASN A 256 -0.37 -3.36 -3.80
CA ASN A 256 -0.02 -1.99 -4.13
C ASN A 256 -0.05 -1.70 -5.65
N ARG A 257 -0.16 -2.75 -6.47
CA ARG A 257 -0.21 -2.68 -7.94
C ARG A 257 -1.61 -2.34 -8.46
N ALA A 258 -2.63 -2.58 -7.64
CA ALA A 258 -4.04 -2.42 -8.01
C ALA A 258 -4.89 -1.65 -6.98
N CYS A 259 -4.30 -1.26 -5.84
CA CYS A 259 -4.99 -0.65 -4.72
C CYS A 259 -4.32 0.68 -4.32
N GLN A 260 -5.12 1.69 -4.05
CA GLN A 260 -4.70 2.86 -3.28
C GLN A 260 -5.27 2.79 -1.86
N HIS A 261 -4.61 3.45 -0.93
CA HIS A 261 -5.08 3.52 0.45
C HIS A 261 -4.99 4.94 1.02
N TYR A 262 -5.76 5.16 2.09
CA TYR A 262 -5.88 6.43 2.80
C TYR A 262 -5.94 6.15 4.29
N ALA A 263 -4.97 6.62 5.06
CA ALA A 263 -4.97 6.52 6.51
C ALA A 263 -5.75 7.70 7.12
N ALA A 264 -6.90 7.43 7.74
CA ALA A 264 -7.68 8.49 8.39
C ALA A 264 -6.91 9.07 9.58
N ALA A 265 -6.77 10.41 9.61
CA ALA A 265 -6.03 11.15 10.64
C ALA A 265 -6.97 11.75 11.71
N ASP A 266 -8.13 11.13 11.92
CA ASP A 266 -9.23 11.60 12.76
C ASP A 266 -9.12 11.22 14.24
N TYR A 267 -8.01 10.62 14.67
CA TYR A 267 -7.77 10.12 16.02
C TYR A 267 -6.82 10.98 16.87
N TRP A 268 -6.10 11.92 16.25
CA TRP A 268 -5.16 12.77 16.99
C TRP A 268 -5.86 13.57 18.10
N PRO A 269 -5.30 13.68 19.32
CA PRO A 269 -3.94 13.35 19.77
C PRO A 269 -3.72 11.93 20.32
N ALA A 270 -4.70 11.03 20.20
CA ALA A 270 -4.56 9.67 20.69
C ALA A 270 -3.42 8.91 20.01
N THR A 271 -2.84 7.94 20.71
CA THR A 271 -1.74 7.11 20.17
C THR A 271 -2.28 6.10 19.17
N ARG A 272 -1.59 5.97 18.04
CA ARG A 272 -1.73 4.90 17.08
C ARG A 272 -0.35 4.39 16.70
N ARG A 273 -0.12 3.09 16.86
CA ARG A 273 1.17 2.46 16.56
C ARG A 273 0.99 1.26 15.66
N VAL A 274 1.75 1.23 14.58
CA VAL A 274 1.75 0.13 13.60
C VAL A 274 3.17 -0.30 13.25
N GLU A 275 3.31 -1.54 12.81
CA GLU A 275 4.49 -2.07 12.14
C GLU A 275 4.14 -2.47 10.72
N ARG A 276 4.96 -2.09 9.74
CA ARG A 276 4.77 -2.42 8.33
C ARG A 276 6.00 -3.11 7.77
N VAL A 277 5.79 -4.19 7.05
CA VAL A 277 6.77 -4.76 6.12
C VAL A 277 6.26 -4.57 4.71
N THR A 278 7.17 -4.27 3.79
CA THR A 278 6.85 -3.97 2.39
C THR A 278 7.57 -4.97 1.50
N VAL A 279 6.84 -5.64 0.62
CA VAL A 279 7.39 -6.60 -0.34
C VAL A 279 7.79 -5.85 -1.60
N ILE A 280 9.02 -6.02 -2.05
CA ILE A 280 9.53 -5.41 -3.29
C ILE A 280 8.74 -5.96 -4.48
N GLY A 281 8.39 -5.09 -5.40
CA GLY A 281 7.61 -5.43 -6.59
C GLY A 281 8.42 -5.35 -7.89
N ASP A 282 7.70 -5.14 -8.96
CA ASP A 282 8.20 -5.10 -10.34
C ASP A 282 8.09 -3.69 -10.93
N LYS A 283 8.81 -3.48 -12.03
CA LYS A 283 8.66 -2.26 -12.81
C LYS A 283 7.28 -2.22 -13.47
N PRO A 284 6.47 -1.16 -13.27
CA PRO A 284 5.16 -1.01 -13.88
C PRO A 284 5.20 -0.99 -15.42
N VAL A 285 4.29 -1.73 -16.05
CA VAL A 285 4.10 -1.80 -17.51
C VAL A 285 2.64 -1.58 -17.86
#